data_a1dc0c11ece4b092719f79ccae2fc108
#
_entry.id   a1dc0c11ece4b092719f79ccae2fc108
#
_cell.length_a   1.000
_cell.length_b   1.000
_cell.length_c   1.000
_cell.angle_alpha   90.00
_cell.angle_beta   90.00
_cell.angle_gamma   90.00
#
_symmetry.space_group_name_H-M   'P 1'
#
loop_
_entity.id
_entity.type
_entity.pdbx_description
1 polymer ?
#
loop_
_entity_poly.entity_id
_entity_poly.type
_entity_poly.pdbx_seq_one_letter_code
_entity_poly.pdbx_strand_id
1 'polypeptide(L)'
;MSQNEAYEPGPDRGLERTPPQDLNAERGVLGGMMLSKDAIADVVERVKSTDFYRPAHEVIFESITDLYSRGEPADLVTVSDELTKKGELARVGGGAYLADLIDMVPTAANAGFYADIVVERATLRRLVEAGTRIVQLGYAADGGEVVEALNS
;
A
#
# COMPACT_ATOMS: atom_id res chain seq x y z
N MET A 1 -3.58 -20.43 -30.66
CA MET A 1 -3.45 -19.89 -30.44
C MET A 1 -3.28 -19.26 -29.71
N SER A 2 -3.09 -19.01 -29.78
CA SER A 2 -2.87 -18.78 -28.79
C SER A 2 -3.09 -17.55 -28.25
N GLN A 3 -3.41 -17.48 -27.22
CA GLN A 3 -3.71 -16.40 -26.59
C GLN A 3 -2.67 -15.53 -26.27
N ASN A 4 -1.54 -15.98 -26.28
CA ASN A 4 -0.46 -15.12 -26.00
C ASN A 4 -0.26 -14.17 -27.08
N GLU A 5 -0.71 -14.48 -28.24
CA GLU A 5 -0.61 -13.50 -29.22
C GLU A 5 -1.59 -12.43 -29.06
N ALA A 6 -2.55 -12.59 -28.22
CA ALA A 6 -3.49 -11.53 -27.99
C ALA A 6 -2.88 -10.39 -27.22
N TYR A 7 -1.75 -10.59 -26.57
CA TYR A 7 -1.13 -9.53 -25.83
C TYR A 7 -0.08 -8.85 -26.69
N GLU A 8 -0.37 -7.60 -27.04
CA GLU A 8 0.53 -6.82 -27.86
C GLU A 8 0.84 -5.56 -27.12
N PRO A 9 1.98 -5.44 -26.50
CA PRO A 9 2.30 -4.20 -25.81
C PRO A 9 2.47 -3.09 -26.82
N GLY A 10 1.58 -2.12 -26.78
CA GLY A 10 1.70 -0.98 -27.65
C GLY A 10 2.85 -0.10 -27.25
N PRO A 11 3.14 0.91 -28.06
CA PRO A 11 4.26 1.80 -27.80
C PRO A 11 4.14 2.52 -26.48
N ASP A 12 2.92 2.80 -26.02
CA ASP A 12 2.72 3.55 -24.79
C ASP A 12 2.48 2.67 -23.60
N ARG A 13 2.64 1.35 -23.76
CA ARG A 13 2.28 0.44 -22.70
C ARG A 13 3.07 0.70 -21.43
N GLY A 14 4.33 1.07 -21.55
CA GLY A 14 5.14 1.35 -20.39
C GLY A 14 4.65 2.55 -19.58
N LEU A 15 4.05 3.53 -20.24
CA LEU A 15 3.54 4.72 -19.58
C LEU A 15 2.20 4.45 -18.90
N GLU A 16 1.50 3.40 -19.32
CA GLU A 16 0.18 3.09 -18.82
C GLU A 16 0.18 1.94 -17.84
N ARG A 17 1.35 1.46 -17.46
CA ARG A 17 1.44 0.33 -16.55
C ARG A 17 0.94 0.71 -15.18
N THR A 18 0.21 -0.21 -14.58
CA THR A 18 -0.14 -0.09 -13.18
C THR A 18 1.13 -0.17 -12.35
N PRO A 19 1.33 0.73 -11.40
CA PRO A 19 2.52 0.64 -10.53
C PRO A 19 2.56 -0.70 -9.80
N PRO A 20 3.75 -1.18 -9.44
CA PRO A 20 3.86 -2.40 -8.64
C PRO A 20 3.02 -2.30 -7.38
N GLN A 21 2.17 -3.31 -7.15
CA GLN A 21 1.32 -3.33 -5.97
C GLN A 21 0.71 -4.71 -5.84
N ASP A 22 0.24 -5.04 -4.66
CA ASP A 22 -0.47 -6.27 -4.39
C ASP A 22 -1.58 -5.95 -3.40
N LEU A 23 -2.78 -5.67 -3.92
CA LEU A 23 -3.90 -5.26 -3.07
C LEU A 23 -4.37 -6.39 -2.17
N ASN A 24 -4.24 -7.64 -2.60
CA ASN A 24 -4.62 -8.76 -1.75
C ASN A 24 -3.68 -8.86 -0.55
N ALA A 25 -2.38 -8.62 -0.75
CA ALA A 25 -1.45 -8.61 0.37
C ALA A 25 -1.77 -7.46 1.33
N GLU A 26 -2.11 -6.29 0.80
CA GLU A 26 -2.49 -5.15 1.64
C GLU A 26 -3.72 -5.48 2.48
N ARG A 27 -4.72 -6.07 1.85
CA ARG A 27 -5.95 -6.47 2.56
C ARG A 27 -5.64 -7.51 3.64
N GLY A 28 -4.78 -8.47 3.31
CA GLY A 28 -4.38 -9.51 4.27
C GLY A 28 -3.67 -8.97 5.49
N VAL A 29 -2.80 -7.96 5.29
CA VAL A 29 -2.13 -7.29 6.39
C VAL A 29 -3.15 -6.66 7.32
N LEU A 30 -4.05 -5.85 6.75
CA LEU A 30 -5.00 -5.09 7.56
C LEU A 30 -6.00 -6.02 8.26
N GLY A 31 -6.49 -7.03 7.56
CA GLY A 31 -7.40 -7.99 8.16
C GLY A 31 -6.75 -8.77 9.29
N GLY A 32 -5.50 -9.18 9.09
CA GLY A 32 -4.76 -9.89 10.13
C GLY A 32 -4.51 -9.04 11.36
N MET A 33 -4.21 -7.76 11.15
CA MET A 33 -3.99 -6.84 12.27
C MET A 33 -5.24 -6.68 13.11
N MET A 34 -6.41 -6.66 12.49
CA MET A 34 -7.67 -6.52 13.23
C MET A 34 -8.10 -7.81 13.91
N LEU A 35 -7.46 -8.94 13.58
CA LEU A 35 -7.74 -10.22 14.22
C LEU A 35 -6.82 -10.51 15.40
N SER A 36 -5.61 -9.97 15.41
CA SER A 36 -4.61 -10.37 16.39
C SER A 36 -3.68 -9.25 16.74
N LYS A 37 -3.52 -9.01 18.04
CA LYS A 37 -2.58 -8.02 18.53
C LYS A 37 -1.15 -8.42 18.19
N ASP A 38 -0.85 -9.72 18.21
CA ASP A 38 0.48 -10.20 17.84
C ASP A 38 0.80 -9.89 16.39
N ALA A 39 -0.21 -9.95 15.52
CA ALA A 39 -0.03 -9.58 14.11
C ALA A 39 0.31 -8.10 13.99
N ILE A 40 -0.31 -7.25 14.80
CA ILE A 40 0.01 -5.82 14.77
C ILE A 40 1.48 -5.62 15.13
N ALA A 41 1.93 -6.24 16.22
CA ALA A 41 3.31 -6.10 16.66
C ALA A 41 4.30 -6.53 15.57
N ASP A 42 3.99 -7.61 14.86
CA ASP A 42 4.85 -8.12 13.80
C ASP A 42 4.85 -7.19 12.58
N VAL A 43 3.68 -6.72 12.19
CA VAL A 43 3.52 -5.90 10.99
C VAL A 43 4.16 -4.51 11.16
N VAL A 44 4.01 -3.88 12.33
CA VAL A 44 4.52 -2.52 12.51
C VAL A 44 6.05 -2.46 12.45
N GLU A 45 6.72 -3.59 12.64
CA GLU A 45 8.17 -3.64 12.50
C GLU A 45 8.61 -3.74 11.05
N ARG A 46 7.69 -4.05 10.13
CA ARG A 46 8.02 -4.30 8.73
C ARG A 46 7.49 -3.26 7.78
N VAL A 47 6.34 -2.67 8.08
CA VAL A 47 5.58 -1.84 7.14
C VAL A 47 5.32 -0.48 7.74
N LYS A 48 5.35 0.55 6.89
CA LYS A 48 4.92 1.90 7.25
C LYS A 48 3.66 2.23 6.46
N SER A 49 2.92 3.24 6.92
CA SER A 49 1.68 3.64 6.24
C SER A 49 1.92 4.00 4.78
N THR A 50 3.06 4.62 4.49
CA THR A 50 3.39 5.05 3.13
C THR A 50 3.73 3.89 2.20
N ASP A 51 3.85 2.68 2.71
CA ASP A 51 4.11 1.51 1.87
C ASP A 51 2.84 1.00 1.18
N PHE A 52 1.65 1.41 1.63
CA PHE A 52 0.41 0.96 1.02
C PHE A 52 0.16 1.72 -0.27
N TYR A 53 -0.25 1.00 -1.30
CA TYR A 53 -0.56 1.59 -2.59
C TYR A 53 -1.91 2.32 -2.54
N ARG A 54 -2.90 1.69 -1.90
CA ARG A 54 -4.26 2.23 -1.88
C ARG A 54 -4.40 3.22 -0.74
N PRO A 55 -4.81 4.47 -1.03
CA PRO A 55 -4.94 5.48 0.03
C PRO A 55 -5.85 5.05 1.18
N ALA A 56 -6.93 4.33 0.88
CA ALA A 56 -7.82 3.84 1.93
C ALA A 56 -7.08 2.91 2.90
N HIS A 57 -6.18 2.08 2.37
CA HIS A 57 -5.43 1.15 3.21
C HIS A 57 -4.45 1.88 4.12
N GLU A 58 -3.85 2.94 3.62
CA GLU A 58 -2.96 3.77 4.44
C GLU A 58 -3.72 4.35 5.63
N VAL A 59 -4.91 4.87 5.39
CA VAL A 59 -5.73 5.46 6.44
C VAL A 59 -6.16 4.41 7.48
N ILE A 60 -6.56 3.22 7.01
CA ILE A 60 -6.93 2.14 7.91
C ILE A 60 -5.73 1.70 8.74
N PHE A 61 -4.58 1.54 8.11
CA PHE A 61 -3.35 1.15 8.82
C PHE A 61 -3.01 2.16 9.91
N GLU A 62 -3.09 3.44 9.61
CA GLU A 62 -2.79 4.48 10.59
C GLU A 62 -3.75 4.41 11.78
N SER A 63 -5.03 4.16 11.52
CA SER A 63 -6.00 4.05 12.60
C SER A 63 -5.72 2.84 13.49
N ILE A 64 -5.35 1.71 12.90
CA ILE A 64 -5.00 0.52 13.67
C ILE A 64 -3.76 0.79 14.52
N THR A 65 -2.73 1.41 13.94
CA THR A 65 -1.49 1.65 14.67
C THR A 65 -1.67 2.71 15.75
N ASP A 66 -2.54 3.69 15.54
CA ASP A 66 -2.85 4.68 16.56
C ASP A 66 -3.51 4.01 17.78
N LEU A 67 -4.48 3.14 17.53
CA LEU A 67 -5.13 2.40 18.61
C LEU A 67 -4.11 1.53 19.34
N TYR A 68 -3.29 0.82 18.61
CA TYR A 68 -2.27 -0.04 19.18
C TYR A 68 -1.30 0.76 20.07
N SER A 69 -0.88 1.92 19.61
CA SER A 69 0.08 2.74 20.35
C SER A 69 -0.52 3.28 21.65
N ARG A 70 -1.83 3.41 21.73
CA ARG A 70 -2.50 3.82 22.95
C ARG A 70 -2.86 2.65 23.86
N GLY A 71 -2.50 1.43 23.48
CA GLY A 71 -2.84 0.23 24.25
C GLY A 71 -4.29 -0.18 24.14
N GLU A 72 -4.99 0.29 23.11
CA GLU A 72 -6.42 0.00 22.91
C GLU A 72 -6.60 -1.13 21.91
N PRO A 73 -7.68 -1.89 22.03
CA PRO A 73 -7.96 -2.92 21.02
C PRO A 73 -8.14 -2.30 19.64
N ALA A 74 -7.75 -3.04 18.62
CA ALA A 74 -7.91 -2.59 17.23
C ALA A 74 -8.67 -3.68 16.46
N ASP A 75 -9.96 -3.77 16.70
CA ASP A 75 -10.84 -4.72 16.03
C ASP A 75 -11.84 -3.96 15.15
N LEU A 76 -12.82 -4.69 14.60
CA LEU A 76 -13.80 -4.08 13.71
C LEU A 76 -14.51 -2.89 14.37
N VAL A 77 -14.90 -3.05 15.63
CA VAL A 77 -15.67 -2.02 16.32
C VAL A 77 -14.82 -0.78 16.60
N THR A 78 -13.64 -0.99 17.17
CA THR A 78 -12.78 0.13 17.58
C THR A 78 -12.19 0.85 16.38
N VAL A 79 -11.84 0.14 15.32
CA VAL A 79 -11.30 0.77 14.10
C VAL A 79 -12.40 1.57 13.41
N SER A 80 -13.64 1.03 13.36
CA SER A 80 -14.76 1.77 12.79
C SER A 80 -15.00 3.06 13.57
N ASP A 81 -14.93 2.99 14.89
CA ASP A 81 -15.14 4.17 15.74
C ASP A 81 -14.03 5.20 15.53
N GLU A 82 -12.80 4.75 15.47
CA GLU A 82 -11.66 5.63 15.25
C GLU A 82 -11.78 6.34 13.90
N LEU A 83 -12.14 5.61 12.86
CA LEU A 83 -12.32 6.19 11.52
C LEU A 83 -13.50 7.14 11.48
N THR A 84 -14.56 6.86 12.23
CA THR A 84 -15.70 7.77 12.33
C THR A 84 -15.28 9.08 12.98
N LYS A 85 -14.50 9.01 14.06
CA LYS A 85 -14.02 10.20 14.75
C LYS A 85 -13.13 11.05 13.85
N LYS A 86 -12.39 10.42 12.93
CA LYS A 86 -11.54 11.14 11.99
C LYS A 86 -12.30 11.61 10.76
N GLY A 87 -13.58 11.26 10.64
CA GLY A 87 -14.36 11.61 9.45
C GLY A 87 -13.96 10.83 8.21
N GLU A 88 -13.35 9.64 8.37
CA GLU A 88 -12.80 8.89 7.25
C GLU A 88 -13.52 7.57 6.96
N LEU A 89 -14.49 7.17 7.79
CA LEU A 89 -15.06 5.83 7.67
C LEU A 89 -15.69 5.59 6.29
N ALA A 90 -16.53 6.51 5.82
CA ALA A 90 -17.18 6.35 4.52
C ALA A 90 -16.15 6.34 3.39
N ARG A 91 -15.12 7.14 3.53
CA ARG A 91 -14.11 7.28 2.50
C ARG A 91 -13.30 6.00 2.30
N VAL A 92 -13.07 5.24 3.35
CA VAL A 92 -12.32 3.99 3.23
C VAL A 92 -13.20 2.80 2.82
N GLY A 93 -14.51 3.00 2.74
CA GLY A 93 -15.43 1.94 2.31
C GLY A 93 -16.40 1.51 3.39
N GLY A 94 -16.42 2.19 4.54
CA GLY A 94 -17.35 1.90 5.60
C GLY A 94 -17.01 0.66 6.40
N GLY A 95 -17.86 0.36 7.39
CA GLY A 95 -17.69 -0.81 8.22
C GLY A 95 -17.77 -2.11 7.43
N ALA A 96 -18.53 -2.11 6.34
CA ALA A 96 -18.62 -3.31 5.51
C ALA A 96 -17.28 -3.67 4.89
N TYR A 97 -16.51 -2.67 4.45
CA TYR A 97 -15.19 -2.94 3.89
C TYR A 97 -14.25 -3.50 4.95
N LEU A 98 -14.29 -2.95 6.17
CA LEU A 98 -13.48 -3.45 7.26
C LEU A 98 -13.83 -4.91 7.59
N ALA A 99 -15.12 -5.23 7.59
CA ALA A 99 -15.57 -6.59 7.83
C ALA A 99 -15.05 -7.53 6.73
N ASP A 100 -15.08 -7.07 5.48
CA ASP A 100 -14.56 -7.87 4.37
C ASP A 100 -13.07 -8.14 4.51
N LEU A 101 -12.30 -7.17 4.99
CA LEU A 101 -10.86 -7.37 5.21
C LEU A 101 -10.62 -8.50 6.22
N ILE A 102 -11.41 -8.52 7.28
CA ILE A 102 -11.26 -9.55 8.31
C ILE A 102 -11.68 -10.90 7.76
N ASP A 103 -12.80 -10.93 7.02
CA ASP A 103 -13.36 -12.19 6.51
C ASP A 103 -12.47 -12.88 5.49
N MET A 104 -11.66 -12.14 4.76
CA MET A 104 -10.82 -12.75 3.74
C MET A 104 -9.56 -13.41 4.31
N VAL A 105 -9.28 -13.20 5.59
CA VAL A 105 -8.04 -13.72 6.19
C VAL A 105 -8.35 -14.98 6.99
N PRO A 106 -7.85 -16.15 6.56
CA PRO A 106 -8.11 -17.38 7.31
C PRO A 106 -7.36 -17.43 8.65
N THR A 107 -6.24 -16.74 8.74
CA THR A 107 -5.45 -16.70 9.97
C THR A 107 -4.59 -15.45 9.99
N ALA A 108 -4.45 -14.86 11.17
CA ALA A 108 -3.57 -13.71 11.35
C ALA A 108 -2.10 -14.11 11.33
N ALA A 109 -1.79 -15.40 11.38
CA ALA A 109 -0.41 -15.87 11.47
C ALA A 109 0.43 -15.49 10.25
N ASN A 110 -0.21 -15.23 9.10
CA ASN A 110 0.51 -14.92 7.87
C ASN A 110 0.66 -13.42 7.62
N ALA A 111 0.21 -12.58 8.55
CA ALA A 111 0.22 -11.14 8.32
C ALA A 111 1.63 -10.61 8.02
N GLY A 112 2.64 -11.15 8.70
CA GLY A 112 4.02 -10.74 8.47
C GLY A 112 4.51 -11.05 7.07
N PHE A 113 4.12 -12.19 6.52
CA PHE A 113 4.48 -12.54 5.13
C PHE A 113 3.82 -11.59 4.14
N TYR A 114 2.54 -11.25 4.39
CA TYR A 114 1.85 -10.31 3.51
C TYR A 114 2.49 -8.92 3.61
N ALA A 115 2.93 -8.54 4.81
CA ALA A 115 3.61 -7.27 5.02
C ALA A 115 4.89 -7.21 4.19
N ASP A 116 5.64 -8.29 4.11
CA ASP A 116 6.86 -8.34 3.31
C ASP A 116 6.55 -8.11 1.83
N ILE A 117 5.43 -8.64 1.33
CA ILE A 117 5.01 -8.42 -0.05
C ILE A 117 4.68 -6.94 -0.26
N VAL A 118 3.97 -6.34 0.70
CA VAL A 118 3.61 -4.91 0.62
C VAL A 118 4.87 -4.05 0.53
N VAL A 119 5.87 -4.33 1.36
CA VAL A 119 7.13 -3.59 1.36
C VAL A 119 7.88 -3.78 0.04
N GLU A 120 7.90 -5.01 -0.48
CA GLU A 120 8.55 -5.28 -1.76
C GLU A 120 7.95 -4.44 -2.87
N ARG A 121 6.63 -4.42 -2.96
CA ARG A 121 5.95 -3.62 -4.00
C ARG A 121 6.18 -2.13 -3.81
N ALA A 122 6.18 -1.67 -2.56
CA ALA A 122 6.46 -0.26 -2.28
C ALA A 122 7.88 0.11 -2.70
N THR A 123 8.85 -0.76 -2.46
CA THR A 123 10.22 -0.54 -2.87
C THR A 123 10.32 -0.45 -4.39
N LEU A 124 9.62 -1.33 -5.10
CA LEU A 124 9.61 -1.29 -6.55
C LEU A 124 8.97 0.00 -7.07
N ARG A 125 7.92 0.49 -6.41
CA ARG A 125 7.30 1.75 -6.82
C ARG A 125 8.27 2.92 -6.64
N ARG A 126 9.03 2.92 -5.55
CA ARG A 126 10.04 3.97 -5.33
C ARG A 126 11.13 3.93 -6.39
N LEU A 127 11.49 2.73 -6.82
CA LEU A 127 12.47 2.58 -7.90
C LEU A 127 11.93 3.15 -9.21
N VAL A 128 10.66 2.85 -9.53
CA VAL A 128 10.03 3.39 -10.74
C VAL A 128 9.99 4.91 -10.66
N GLU A 129 9.61 5.46 -9.51
CA GLU A 129 9.53 6.91 -9.34
C GLU A 129 10.90 7.57 -9.50
N ALA A 130 11.93 6.97 -8.91
CA ALA A 130 13.28 7.50 -9.04
C ALA A 130 13.74 7.45 -10.48
N GLY A 131 13.49 6.36 -11.19
CA GLY A 131 13.84 6.25 -12.60
C GLY A 131 13.12 7.26 -13.46
N THR A 132 11.83 7.45 -13.20
CA THR A 132 11.03 8.44 -13.92
C THR A 132 11.58 9.85 -13.71
N ARG A 133 11.95 10.17 -12.46
CA ARG A 133 12.52 11.49 -12.17
C ARG A 133 13.85 11.70 -12.88
N ILE A 134 14.69 10.66 -12.94
CA ILE A 134 15.96 10.76 -13.65
C ILE A 134 15.71 11.04 -15.13
N VAL A 135 14.76 10.32 -15.73
CA VAL A 135 14.39 10.55 -17.14
C VAL A 135 13.92 11.98 -17.35
N GLN A 136 13.07 12.47 -16.45
CA GLN A 136 12.53 13.83 -16.57
C GLN A 136 13.62 14.88 -16.45
N LEU A 137 14.59 14.65 -15.54
CA LEU A 137 15.72 15.56 -15.39
C LEU A 137 16.56 15.61 -16.66
N GLY A 138 16.75 14.47 -17.34
CA GLY A 138 17.47 14.43 -18.60
C GLY A 138 16.78 15.25 -19.66
N TYR A 139 15.48 15.13 -19.79
CA TYR A 139 14.75 15.93 -20.78
C TYR A 139 14.74 17.40 -20.41
N ALA A 140 14.60 17.72 -19.12
CA ALA A 140 14.59 19.11 -18.69
C ALA A 140 15.94 19.79 -18.92
N ALA A 141 17.03 19.02 -18.87
CA ALA A 141 18.37 19.55 -19.07
C ALA A 141 18.75 19.66 -20.55
N ASP A 142 17.88 19.20 -21.46
CA ASP A 142 18.14 19.30 -22.88
C ASP A 142 18.23 20.77 -23.23
N GLY A 143 19.38 21.26 -23.58
CA GLY A 143 19.57 22.68 -23.80
C GLY A 143 20.72 23.22 -22.98
N GLY A 144 21.40 22.41 -22.20
CA GLY A 144 22.63 22.82 -21.60
C GLY A 144 22.72 22.89 -20.09
N GLU A 145 21.69 22.50 -19.40
CA GLU A 145 21.72 22.59 -17.94
C GLU A 145 22.09 21.25 -17.30
N VAL A 146 23.06 20.57 -17.87
CA VAL A 146 23.39 19.20 -17.44
C VAL A 146 23.92 19.16 -16.01
N VAL A 147 24.80 20.12 -15.67
CA VAL A 147 25.38 20.12 -14.33
C VAL A 147 24.31 20.34 -13.27
N GLU A 148 23.40 21.24 -13.54
CA GLU A 148 22.33 21.52 -12.61
C GLU A 148 21.43 20.30 -12.44
N ALA A 149 21.13 19.59 -13.52
CA ALA A 149 20.30 18.39 -13.46
C ALA A 149 20.96 17.32 -12.61
N LEU A 150 22.27 17.14 -12.72
CA LEU A 150 23.00 16.14 -11.94
C LEU A 150 23.03 16.48 -10.47
N ASN A 151 22.91 17.74 -10.12
CA ASN A 151 22.92 18.18 -8.73
C ASN A 151 21.51 18.20 -8.10
N SER A 152 20.50 17.85 -8.85
CA SER A 152 19.13 17.78 -8.33
C SER A 152 18.86 16.45 -7.63
#